data_e145848ab86be2d6d72985219ea8a498
#
_entry.id   e145848ab86be2d6d72985219ea8a498
#
_cell.length_a   1.000
_cell.length_b   1.000
_cell.length_c   1.000
_cell.angle_alpha   90.00
_cell.angle_beta   90.00
_cell.angle_gamma   90.00
#
_symmetry.space_group_name_H-M   'P 1'
#
loop_
_entity.id
_entity.type
_entity.pdbx_description
1 polymer ?
#
loop_
_entity_poly.entity_id
_entity_poly.type
_entity_poly.pdbx_seq_one_letter_code
_entity_poly.pdbx_strand_id
1 'polypeptide(L)'
;MTVQIENRDNGIQIVRLTGASASKSFSRESLPIIAEAIDKGLKNPDIKGMVITGEGKFFSAGADINAFQESIEANEAPQLIRDLTNILHPLLMRIRESSTIVVAAINGAAAGGGLGLALACDARIASSGAKLAASYASIGLSPDGGTTWLLPRLVGEQRSRQFFFENQIWNAEESVNSGAIDEVVNEDELINRSIEITTNWSQWGNHFREATKHLLHVQTLNDFETHLKHEQTLIEAAGTTMEFKDGVQRFLE
;
A
#
# COMPACT_ATOMS: atom_id res chain seq x y z
N MET A 1 14.03 3.53 -17.06
CA MET A 1 14.03 3.91 -15.63
C MET A 1 12.91 3.14 -14.98
N THR A 2 13.13 2.57 -13.79
CA THR A 2 12.14 1.68 -13.15
C THR A 2 11.25 2.42 -12.16
N VAL A 3 11.79 3.47 -11.53
CA VAL A 3 11.11 4.29 -10.53
C VAL A 3 11.54 5.75 -10.72
N GLN A 4 10.60 6.67 -10.62
CA GLN A 4 10.86 8.10 -10.50
C GLN A 4 10.48 8.54 -9.10
N ILE A 5 11.32 9.35 -8.46
CA ILE A 5 11.09 9.90 -7.13
C ILE A 5 11.01 11.41 -7.24
N GLU A 6 9.97 11.99 -6.66
CA GLU A 6 9.77 13.42 -6.54
C GLU A 6 9.54 13.78 -5.08
N ASN A 7 10.37 14.65 -4.51
CA ASN A 7 10.20 15.16 -3.16
C ASN A 7 9.52 16.53 -3.20
N ARG A 8 8.60 16.76 -2.30
CA ARG A 8 7.89 18.04 -2.07
C ARG A 8 8.37 18.67 -0.79
N ASP A 9 8.36 20.01 -0.72
CA ASP A 9 8.88 20.78 0.42
C ASP A 9 8.18 20.49 1.75
N ASN A 10 6.95 19.97 1.71
CA ASN A 10 6.16 19.61 2.90
C ASN A 10 6.45 18.21 3.48
N GLY A 11 7.53 17.56 3.06
CA GLY A 11 7.90 16.21 3.51
C GLY A 11 7.08 15.09 2.85
N ILE A 12 6.47 15.35 1.71
CA ILE A 12 5.77 14.35 0.89
C ILE A 12 6.69 13.88 -0.23
N GLN A 13 6.80 12.56 -0.39
CA GLN A 13 7.51 11.93 -1.50
C GLN A 13 6.52 11.25 -2.43
N ILE A 14 6.69 11.44 -3.74
CA ILE A 14 5.95 10.70 -4.76
C ILE A 14 6.89 9.65 -5.34
N VAL A 15 6.47 8.38 -5.29
CA VAL A 15 7.16 7.23 -5.89
C VAL A 15 6.33 6.76 -7.08
N ARG A 16 6.81 7.01 -8.28
CA ARG A 16 6.13 6.61 -9.51
C ARG A 16 6.81 5.38 -10.11
N LEU A 17 6.04 4.31 -10.27
CA LEU A 17 6.45 3.11 -10.99
C LEU A 17 6.35 3.40 -12.50
N THR A 18 7.47 3.30 -13.23
CA THR A 18 7.54 3.72 -14.63
C THR A 18 7.95 2.58 -15.56
N GLY A 19 7.58 2.67 -16.83
CA GLY A 19 7.97 1.73 -17.86
C GLY A 19 7.64 0.28 -17.51
N ALA A 20 8.65 -0.60 -17.53
CA ALA A 20 8.48 -2.01 -17.21
C ALA A 20 7.96 -2.26 -15.79
N SER A 21 8.23 -1.36 -14.83
CA SER A 21 7.75 -1.49 -13.44
C SER A 21 6.26 -1.25 -13.31
N ALA A 22 5.63 -0.44 -14.15
CA ALA A 22 4.20 -0.23 -14.13
C ALA A 22 3.46 -1.39 -14.79
N SER A 23 3.93 -1.87 -15.96
CA SER A 23 3.29 -2.95 -16.72
C SER A 23 3.76 -4.34 -16.33
N LYS A 24 5.03 -4.49 -15.90
CA LYS A 24 5.69 -5.74 -15.55
C LYS A 24 6.45 -5.55 -14.22
N SER A 25 5.73 -5.18 -13.17
CA SER A 25 6.31 -4.56 -11.98
C SER A 25 7.24 -5.47 -11.20
N PHE A 26 6.90 -6.73 -11.09
CA PHE A 26 7.57 -7.65 -10.20
C PHE A 26 8.37 -8.68 -10.97
N SER A 27 9.60 -8.31 -11.27
CA SER A 27 10.66 -9.21 -11.75
C SER A 27 11.83 -9.21 -10.77
N ARG A 28 12.77 -10.15 -10.93
CA ARG A 28 14.03 -10.17 -10.17
C ARG A 28 14.84 -8.86 -10.32
N GLU A 29 14.62 -8.11 -11.41
CA GLU A 29 15.30 -6.85 -11.68
C GLU A 29 14.57 -5.64 -11.12
N SER A 30 13.24 -5.56 -11.35
CA SER A 30 12.47 -4.35 -11.02
C SER A 30 12.06 -4.28 -9.55
N LEU A 31 11.66 -5.41 -8.94
CA LEU A 31 11.14 -5.41 -7.58
C LEU A 31 12.16 -4.96 -6.52
N PRO A 32 13.44 -5.35 -6.58
CA PRO A 32 14.45 -4.81 -5.67
C PRO A 32 14.58 -3.28 -5.75
N ILE A 33 14.53 -2.71 -6.96
CA ILE A 33 14.63 -1.26 -7.18
C ILE A 33 13.40 -0.54 -6.61
N ILE A 34 12.20 -1.10 -6.80
CA ILE A 34 10.96 -0.57 -6.24
C ILE A 34 11.02 -0.61 -4.70
N ALA A 35 11.41 -1.75 -4.15
CA ALA A 35 11.51 -1.93 -2.71
C ALA A 35 12.53 -0.97 -2.08
N GLU A 36 13.70 -0.82 -2.70
CA GLU A 36 14.73 0.12 -2.23
C GLU A 36 14.25 1.57 -2.27
N ALA A 37 13.55 1.97 -3.34
CA ALA A 37 13.03 3.33 -3.49
C ALA A 37 12.01 3.67 -2.40
N ILE A 38 11.06 2.75 -2.13
CA ILE A 38 10.07 2.91 -1.07
C ILE A 38 10.74 2.89 0.30
N ASP A 39 11.63 1.92 0.57
CA ASP A 39 12.33 1.77 1.85
C ASP A 39 13.17 2.99 2.22
N LYS A 40 13.84 3.61 1.25
CA LYS A 40 14.59 4.86 1.48
C LYS A 40 13.69 5.98 1.96
N GLY A 41 12.50 6.10 1.38
CA GLY A 41 11.51 7.09 1.83
C GLY A 41 10.96 6.77 3.23
N LEU A 42 10.58 5.50 3.50
CA LEU A 42 10.06 5.07 4.80
C LEU A 42 11.07 5.27 5.95
N LYS A 43 12.37 5.18 5.68
CA LYS A 43 13.46 5.35 6.65
C LYS A 43 13.95 6.79 6.78
N ASN A 44 13.54 7.67 5.87
CA ASN A 44 13.96 9.08 5.93
C ASN A 44 13.05 9.86 6.89
N PRO A 45 13.56 10.41 8.00
CA PRO A 45 12.75 11.15 8.97
C PRO A 45 12.13 12.42 8.41
N ASP A 46 12.66 12.97 7.32
CA ASP A 46 12.11 14.14 6.65
C ASP A 46 10.88 13.82 5.81
N ILE A 47 10.66 12.53 5.47
CA ILE A 47 9.51 12.06 4.70
C ILE A 47 8.41 11.60 5.66
N LYS A 48 7.40 12.44 5.80
CA LYS A 48 6.22 12.17 6.66
C LYS A 48 5.10 11.45 5.92
N GLY A 49 5.05 11.60 4.60
CA GLY A 49 4.06 10.99 3.75
C GLY A 49 4.63 10.57 2.40
N MET A 50 4.01 9.55 1.81
CA MET A 50 4.41 8.99 0.53
C MET A 50 3.17 8.73 -0.33
N VAL A 51 3.24 9.11 -1.60
CA VAL A 51 2.25 8.75 -2.63
C VAL A 51 2.91 7.76 -3.58
N ILE A 52 2.34 6.56 -3.70
CA ILE A 52 2.77 5.56 -4.68
C ILE A 52 1.79 5.58 -5.85
N THR A 53 2.31 5.67 -7.08
CA THR A 53 1.49 5.65 -8.29
C THR A 53 2.21 4.92 -9.42
N GLY A 54 1.48 4.54 -10.46
CA GLY A 54 2.05 3.96 -11.67
C GLY A 54 2.11 4.94 -12.84
N GLU A 55 2.31 4.40 -14.04
CA GLU A 55 2.37 5.14 -15.30
C GLU A 55 1.43 4.50 -16.34
N GLY A 56 0.77 5.34 -17.13
CA GLY A 56 -0.11 4.90 -18.22
C GLY A 56 -1.30 4.08 -17.70
N LYS A 57 -1.50 2.88 -18.26
CA LYS A 57 -2.68 2.04 -17.98
C LYS A 57 -2.59 1.22 -16.69
N PHE A 58 -1.48 1.27 -15.99
CA PHE A 58 -1.23 0.43 -14.82
C PHE A 58 -0.76 1.24 -13.62
N PHE A 59 -1.36 0.97 -12.48
CA PHE A 59 -0.72 1.22 -11.19
C PHE A 59 0.40 0.20 -11.00
N SER A 60 0.05 -1.08 -11.09
CA SER A 60 0.98 -2.21 -11.13
C SER A 60 0.25 -3.46 -11.63
N ALA A 61 0.78 -4.11 -12.65
CA ALA A 61 0.23 -5.37 -13.19
C ALA A 61 0.57 -6.60 -12.33
N GLY A 62 1.36 -6.44 -11.26
CA GLY A 62 1.88 -7.55 -10.48
C GLY A 62 3.10 -8.19 -11.13
N ALA A 63 3.21 -9.52 -11.13
CA ALA A 63 4.37 -10.23 -11.65
C ALA A 63 4.47 -10.20 -13.18
N ASP A 64 5.70 -10.29 -13.67
CA ASP A 64 5.98 -10.39 -15.11
C ASP A 64 5.65 -11.81 -15.61
N ILE A 65 4.64 -11.90 -16.45
CA ILE A 65 4.18 -13.18 -17.03
C ILE A 65 5.24 -13.83 -17.93
N ASN A 66 6.07 -13.04 -18.64
CA ASN A 66 7.15 -13.60 -19.43
C ASN A 66 8.23 -14.23 -18.53
N ALA A 67 8.55 -13.58 -17.41
CA ALA A 67 9.47 -14.16 -16.43
C ALA A 67 8.93 -15.46 -15.82
N PHE A 68 7.60 -15.58 -15.63
CA PHE A 68 7.00 -16.85 -15.23
C PHE A 68 7.15 -17.92 -16.32
N GLN A 69 6.89 -17.60 -17.58
CA GLN A 69 7.06 -18.54 -18.67
C GLN A 69 8.51 -19.05 -18.74
N GLU A 70 9.48 -18.14 -18.75
CA GLU A 70 10.91 -18.49 -18.77
C GLU A 70 11.29 -19.39 -17.57
N SER A 71 10.77 -19.09 -16.38
CA SER A 71 11.04 -19.88 -15.18
C SER A 71 10.39 -21.28 -15.21
N ILE A 72 9.24 -21.42 -15.86
CA ILE A 72 8.60 -22.72 -16.08
C ILE A 72 9.44 -23.57 -17.03
N GLU A 73 9.89 -23.00 -18.13
CA GLU A 73 10.76 -23.68 -19.10
C GLU A 73 12.10 -24.11 -18.48
N ALA A 74 12.61 -23.32 -17.54
CA ALA A 74 13.83 -23.63 -16.78
C ALA A 74 13.59 -24.57 -15.58
N ASN A 75 12.36 -24.96 -15.26
CA ASN A 75 11.95 -25.66 -14.03
C ASN A 75 12.31 -24.89 -12.73
N GLU A 76 12.30 -23.56 -12.77
CA GLU A 76 12.65 -22.66 -11.66
C GLU A 76 11.46 -21.83 -11.14
N ALA A 77 10.21 -22.10 -11.60
CA ALA A 77 9.05 -21.31 -11.23
C ALA A 77 8.85 -21.17 -9.70
N PRO A 78 8.98 -22.23 -8.87
CA PRO A 78 8.91 -22.08 -7.41
C PRO A 78 10.00 -21.16 -6.84
N GLN A 79 11.20 -21.17 -7.45
CA GLN A 79 12.29 -20.32 -7.00
C GLN A 79 12.03 -18.84 -7.36
N LEU A 80 11.55 -18.56 -8.57
CA LEU A 80 11.17 -17.21 -8.98
C LEU A 80 10.09 -16.63 -8.04
N ILE A 81 9.03 -17.41 -7.75
CA ILE A 81 7.97 -17.00 -6.83
C ILE A 81 8.54 -16.67 -5.45
N ARG A 82 9.43 -17.52 -4.93
CA ARG A 82 10.10 -17.30 -3.65
C ARG A 82 10.94 -16.04 -3.64
N ASP A 83 11.73 -15.80 -4.69
CA ASP A 83 12.58 -14.63 -4.82
C ASP A 83 11.75 -13.34 -4.80
N LEU A 84 10.64 -13.31 -5.53
CA LEU A 84 9.73 -12.17 -5.58
C LEU A 84 9.03 -11.94 -4.24
N THR A 85 8.49 -13.00 -3.62
CA THR A 85 7.76 -12.89 -2.35
C THR A 85 8.68 -12.53 -1.18
N ASN A 86 9.94 -12.98 -1.18
CA ASN A 86 10.96 -12.60 -0.20
C ASN A 86 11.29 -11.09 -0.20
N ILE A 87 10.98 -10.39 -1.28
CA ILE A 87 11.16 -8.93 -1.38
C ILE A 87 9.82 -8.22 -1.12
N LEU A 88 8.75 -8.67 -1.77
CA LEU A 88 7.45 -8.02 -1.70
C LEU A 88 6.87 -8.08 -0.27
N HIS A 89 6.80 -9.26 0.34
CA HIS A 89 6.12 -9.40 1.64
C HIS A 89 6.76 -8.56 2.75
N PRO A 90 8.10 -8.54 2.94
CA PRO A 90 8.71 -7.63 3.89
C PRO A 90 8.50 -6.15 3.56
N LEU A 91 8.42 -5.77 2.28
CA LEU A 91 8.11 -4.40 1.89
C LEU A 91 6.71 -4.00 2.35
N LEU A 92 5.70 -4.86 2.12
CA LEU A 92 4.33 -4.61 2.56
C LEU A 92 4.23 -4.46 4.08
N MET A 93 4.96 -5.29 4.84
CA MET A 93 5.06 -5.17 6.30
C MET A 93 5.62 -3.80 6.70
N ARG A 94 6.73 -3.38 6.11
CA ARG A 94 7.34 -2.06 6.42
C ARG A 94 6.43 -0.88 6.08
N ILE A 95 5.68 -0.94 4.98
CA ILE A 95 4.68 0.09 4.66
C ILE A 95 3.65 0.20 5.79
N ARG A 96 3.17 -0.94 6.29
CA ARG A 96 2.14 -0.95 7.34
C ARG A 96 2.65 -0.57 8.73
N GLU A 97 3.91 -0.85 9.03
CA GLU A 97 4.53 -0.62 10.35
C GLU A 97 5.21 0.76 10.46
N SER A 98 5.49 1.42 9.32
CA SER A 98 6.17 2.72 9.34
C SER A 98 5.27 3.83 9.89
N SER A 99 5.89 4.88 10.43
CA SER A 99 5.20 6.12 10.80
C SER A 99 4.83 7.01 9.58
N THR A 100 5.39 6.71 8.40
CA THR A 100 5.08 7.42 7.16
C THR A 100 3.67 7.06 6.70
N ILE A 101 2.85 8.06 6.40
CA ILE A 101 1.53 7.87 5.78
C ILE A 101 1.74 7.55 4.31
N VAL A 102 1.27 6.38 3.87
CA VAL A 102 1.44 5.93 2.49
C VAL A 102 0.08 5.85 1.79
N VAL A 103 -0.07 6.58 0.68
CA VAL A 103 -1.30 6.63 -0.12
C VAL A 103 -1.04 6.02 -1.49
N ALA A 104 -1.87 5.07 -1.89
CA ALA A 104 -1.89 4.57 -3.26
C ALA A 104 -2.73 5.49 -4.15
N ALA A 105 -2.09 6.14 -5.12
CA ALA A 105 -2.76 6.88 -6.19
C ALA A 105 -2.91 5.95 -7.40
N ILE A 106 -4.06 5.28 -7.49
CA ILE A 106 -4.31 4.19 -8.44
C ILE A 106 -4.75 4.79 -9.79
N ASN A 107 -3.77 5.02 -10.66
CA ASN A 107 -3.96 5.63 -11.99
C ASN A 107 -4.53 4.67 -13.05
N GLY A 108 -4.51 3.36 -12.79
CA GLY A 108 -4.88 2.33 -13.75
C GLY A 108 -5.08 0.98 -13.07
N ALA A 109 -4.79 -0.12 -13.76
CA ALA A 109 -4.98 -1.45 -13.21
C ALA A 109 -3.99 -1.77 -12.09
N ALA A 110 -4.49 -2.29 -10.97
CA ALA A 110 -3.74 -2.89 -9.87
C ALA A 110 -4.11 -4.38 -9.79
N ALA A 111 -3.16 -5.27 -10.08
CA ALA A 111 -3.40 -6.70 -10.20
C ALA A 111 -2.38 -7.54 -9.43
N GLY A 112 -2.80 -8.70 -8.93
CA GLY A 112 -1.93 -9.64 -8.23
C GLY A 112 -1.15 -8.98 -7.09
N GLY A 113 0.17 -9.11 -7.08
CA GLY A 113 1.04 -8.44 -6.09
C GLY A 113 0.96 -6.91 -6.12
N GLY A 114 0.59 -6.31 -7.27
CA GLY A 114 0.32 -4.87 -7.38
C GLY A 114 -0.96 -4.46 -6.64
N LEU A 115 -1.98 -5.31 -6.63
CA LEU A 115 -3.15 -5.15 -5.77
C LEU A 115 -2.72 -5.21 -4.29
N GLY A 116 -1.87 -6.17 -3.93
CA GLY A 116 -1.31 -6.27 -2.57
C GLY A 116 -0.60 -4.99 -2.13
N LEU A 117 0.22 -4.39 -3.01
CA LEU A 117 0.87 -3.12 -2.75
C LEU A 117 -0.13 -1.98 -2.50
N ALA A 118 -1.17 -1.87 -3.36
CA ALA A 118 -2.20 -0.86 -3.18
C ALA A 118 -2.98 -1.04 -1.87
N LEU A 119 -3.36 -2.27 -1.54
CA LEU A 119 -4.12 -2.58 -0.32
C LEU A 119 -3.30 -2.40 0.96
N ALA A 120 -1.97 -2.53 0.90
CA ALA A 120 -1.09 -2.31 2.04
C ALA A 120 -0.92 -0.83 2.41
N CYS A 121 -1.24 0.09 1.52
CA CYS A 121 -1.21 1.53 1.78
C CYS A 121 -2.30 1.95 2.77
N ASP A 122 -2.10 3.09 3.44
CA ASP A 122 -3.04 3.62 4.44
C ASP A 122 -4.34 4.13 3.80
N ALA A 123 -4.25 4.73 2.61
CA ALA A 123 -5.41 5.11 1.79
C ALA A 123 -5.20 4.79 0.31
N ARG A 124 -6.29 4.70 -0.44
CA ARG A 124 -6.35 4.34 -1.86
C ARG A 124 -7.26 5.32 -2.60
N ILE A 125 -6.67 6.21 -3.37
CA ILE A 125 -7.39 7.13 -4.25
C ILE A 125 -7.24 6.61 -5.68
N ALA A 126 -8.33 6.55 -6.42
CA ALA A 126 -8.31 6.01 -7.77
C ALA A 126 -8.75 7.03 -8.82
N SER A 127 -8.19 6.93 -10.02
CA SER A 127 -8.79 7.56 -11.19
C SER A 127 -10.03 6.79 -11.65
N SER A 128 -10.91 7.45 -12.39
CA SER A 128 -12.11 6.83 -12.96
C SER A 128 -11.81 5.63 -13.90
N GLY A 129 -10.60 5.58 -14.47
CA GLY A 129 -10.13 4.47 -15.30
C GLY A 129 -9.47 3.32 -14.55
N ALA A 130 -9.33 3.41 -13.21
CA ALA A 130 -8.69 2.40 -12.39
C ALA A 130 -9.47 1.07 -12.34
N LYS A 131 -8.74 -0.01 -12.12
CA LYS A 131 -9.30 -1.35 -11.95
C LYS A 131 -8.54 -2.11 -10.87
N LEU A 132 -9.26 -2.85 -10.03
CA LEU A 132 -8.70 -3.84 -9.13
C LEU A 132 -8.95 -5.25 -9.69
N ALA A 133 -7.91 -6.08 -9.79
CA ALA A 133 -8.01 -7.42 -10.35
C ALA A 133 -7.33 -8.47 -9.46
N ALA A 134 -8.03 -9.57 -9.16
CA ALA A 134 -7.45 -10.70 -8.45
C ALA A 134 -6.34 -11.35 -9.28
N SER A 135 -6.67 -11.77 -10.50
CA SER A 135 -5.78 -12.29 -11.55
C SER A 135 -5.01 -13.59 -11.22
N TYR A 136 -5.10 -14.11 -10.01
CA TYR A 136 -4.37 -15.33 -9.60
C TYR A 136 -4.95 -16.60 -10.22
N ALA A 137 -6.27 -16.76 -10.16
CA ALA A 137 -6.94 -17.97 -10.63
C ALA A 137 -6.75 -18.20 -12.14
N SER A 138 -6.67 -17.13 -12.94
CA SER A 138 -6.46 -17.21 -14.39
C SER A 138 -5.13 -17.81 -14.81
N ILE A 139 -4.13 -17.81 -13.90
CA ILE A 139 -2.80 -18.39 -14.15
C ILE A 139 -2.49 -19.55 -13.20
N GLY A 140 -3.49 -20.05 -12.46
CA GLY A 140 -3.35 -21.21 -11.58
C GLY A 140 -2.54 -20.99 -10.31
N LEU A 141 -2.39 -19.72 -9.86
CA LEU A 141 -1.71 -19.39 -8.61
C LEU A 141 -2.72 -19.13 -7.48
N SER A 142 -2.29 -19.38 -6.25
CA SER A 142 -2.99 -18.91 -5.07
C SER A 142 -2.75 -17.40 -4.87
N PRO A 143 -3.71 -16.66 -4.30
CA PRO A 143 -3.49 -15.27 -3.93
C PRO A 143 -2.31 -15.09 -2.98
N ASP A 144 -1.56 -13.99 -3.16
CA ASP A 144 -0.42 -13.59 -2.34
C ASP A 144 -0.41 -12.08 -2.07
N GLY A 145 0.73 -11.52 -1.64
CA GLY A 145 0.87 -10.09 -1.38
C GLY A 145 -0.09 -9.56 -0.31
N GLY A 146 -0.53 -10.43 0.61
CA GLY A 146 -1.45 -10.04 1.70
C GLY A 146 -2.88 -9.73 1.24
N THR A 147 -3.23 -9.96 -0.02
CA THR A 147 -4.54 -9.59 -0.57
C THR A 147 -5.70 -10.30 0.13
N THR A 148 -5.54 -11.58 0.50
CA THR A 148 -6.55 -12.35 1.25
C THR A 148 -6.65 -11.97 2.73
N TRP A 149 -5.68 -11.22 3.25
CA TRP A 149 -5.72 -10.67 4.61
C TRP A 149 -6.28 -9.24 4.60
N LEU A 150 -5.89 -8.42 3.63
CA LEU A 150 -6.23 -6.99 3.56
C LEU A 150 -7.64 -6.74 3.00
N LEU A 151 -7.98 -7.38 1.86
CA LEU A 151 -9.25 -7.11 1.20
C LEU A 151 -10.47 -7.44 2.06
N PRO A 152 -10.55 -8.59 2.79
CA PRO A 152 -11.71 -8.86 3.65
C PRO A 152 -11.92 -7.84 4.78
N ARG A 153 -10.87 -7.16 5.21
CA ARG A 153 -10.95 -6.11 6.23
C ARG A 153 -11.55 -4.81 5.71
N LEU A 154 -11.51 -4.61 4.41
CA LEU A 154 -12.11 -3.45 3.74
C LEU A 154 -13.55 -3.72 3.28
N VAL A 155 -13.79 -4.88 2.65
CA VAL A 155 -15.04 -5.15 1.93
C VAL A 155 -15.90 -6.27 2.57
N GLY A 156 -15.39 -6.90 3.62
CA GLY A 156 -16.00 -8.08 4.23
C GLY A 156 -15.64 -9.39 3.52
N GLU A 157 -15.80 -10.49 4.25
CA GLU A 157 -15.34 -11.82 3.83
C GLU A 157 -16.08 -12.34 2.59
N GLN A 158 -17.40 -12.21 2.57
CA GLN A 158 -18.21 -12.76 1.47
C GLN A 158 -17.89 -12.08 0.13
N ARG A 159 -17.72 -10.77 0.13
CA ARG A 159 -17.39 -10.03 -1.09
C ARG A 159 -15.97 -10.35 -1.58
N SER A 160 -15.05 -10.57 -0.65
CA SER A 160 -13.71 -11.03 -0.96
C SER A 160 -13.70 -12.43 -1.57
N ARG A 161 -14.52 -13.35 -1.06
CA ARG A 161 -14.69 -14.69 -1.66
C ARG A 161 -15.16 -14.61 -3.11
N GLN A 162 -16.16 -13.80 -3.37
CA GLN A 162 -16.64 -13.59 -4.75
C GLN A 162 -15.53 -13.01 -5.63
N PHE A 163 -14.82 -11.98 -5.16
CA PHE A 163 -13.72 -11.36 -5.90
C PHE A 163 -12.64 -12.37 -6.30
N PHE A 164 -12.19 -13.23 -5.38
CA PHE A 164 -11.15 -14.20 -5.67
C PHE A 164 -11.64 -15.42 -6.44
N PHE A 165 -12.75 -16.06 -6.03
CA PHE A 165 -13.22 -17.31 -6.64
C PHE A 165 -13.86 -17.10 -8.02
N GLU A 166 -14.47 -15.95 -8.25
CA GLU A 166 -15.00 -15.58 -9.55
C GLU A 166 -13.96 -14.86 -10.43
N ASN A 167 -12.74 -14.68 -9.90
CA ASN A 167 -11.63 -13.97 -10.56
C ASN A 167 -12.05 -12.60 -11.11
N GLN A 168 -12.78 -11.85 -10.28
CA GLN A 168 -13.40 -10.60 -10.68
C GLN A 168 -12.36 -9.51 -10.98
N ILE A 169 -12.77 -8.58 -11.83
CA ILE A 169 -12.11 -7.31 -12.06
C ILE A 169 -13.13 -6.24 -11.70
N TRP A 170 -12.85 -5.47 -10.64
CA TRP A 170 -13.69 -4.34 -10.26
C TRP A 170 -13.21 -3.06 -10.94
N ASN A 171 -14.12 -2.32 -11.57
CA ASN A 171 -13.85 -0.96 -12.01
C ASN A 171 -13.80 0.01 -10.82
N ALA A 172 -13.53 1.30 -11.09
CA ALA A 172 -13.39 2.30 -10.04
C ALA A 172 -14.67 2.46 -9.20
N GLU A 173 -15.85 2.45 -9.84
CA GLU A 173 -17.15 2.56 -9.16
C GLU A 173 -17.44 1.33 -8.29
N GLU A 174 -17.25 0.13 -8.79
CA GLU A 174 -17.40 -1.11 -8.02
C GLU A 174 -16.42 -1.15 -6.84
N SER A 175 -15.21 -0.66 -7.03
CA SER A 175 -14.16 -0.64 -6.01
C SER A 175 -14.47 0.34 -4.88
N VAL A 176 -14.96 1.55 -5.16
CA VAL A 176 -15.36 2.50 -4.12
C VAL A 176 -16.65 2.07 -3.43
N ASN A 177 -17.64 1.55 -4.17
CA ASN A 177 -18.87 1.04 -3.60
C ASN A 177 -18.68 -0.18 -2.71
N SER A 178 -17.60 -0.95 -2.94
CA SER A 178 -17.24 -2.08 -2.09
C SER A 178 -16.48 -1.66 -0.82
N GLY A 179 -15.88 -0.47 -0.78
CA GLY A 179 -14.96 -0.01 0.25
C GLY A 179 -13.50 -0.42 0.03
N ALA A 180 -13.17 -1.02 -1.12
CA ALA A 180 -11.78 -1.37 -1.45
C ALA A 180 -10.94 -0.13 -1.83
N ILE A 181 -11.59 0.92 -2.32
CA ILE A 181 -11.02 2.24 -2.64
C ILE A 181 -11.76 3.28 -1.80
N ASP A 182 -11.02 4.26 -1.29
CA ASP A 182 -11.56 5.29 -0.40
C ASP A 182 -12.26 6.41 -1.18
N GLU A 183 -11.73 6.79 -2.36
CA GLU A 183 -12.26 7.88 -3.19
C GLU A 183 -11.91 7.66 -4.68
N VAL A 184 -12.81 8.07 -5.57
CA VAL A 184 -12.57 8.12 -7.03
C VAL A 184 -12.60 9.56 -7.49
N VAL A 185 -11.59 9.97 -8.26
CA VAL A 185 -11.44 11.32 -8.81
C VAL A 185 -11.17 11.27 -10.32
N ASN A 186 -11.19 12.42 -10.98
CA ASN A 186 -10.72 12.51 -12.37
C ASN A 186 -9.22 12.22 -12.47
N GLU A 187 -8.76 11.77 -13.63
CA GLU A 187 -7.36 11.36 -13.83
C GLU A 187 -6.36 12.51 -13.57
N ASP A 188 -6.69 13.72 -13.96
CA ASP A 188 -5.88 14.93 -13.78
C ASP A 188 -5.84 15.42 -12.32
N GLU A 189 -6.82 15.06 -11.51
CA GLU A 189 -6.90 15.40 -10.08
C GLU A 189 -6.21 14.37 -9.17
N LEU A 190 -5.97 13.14 -9.66
CA LEU A 190 -5.53 12.00 -8.86
C LEU A 190 -4.31 12.30 -7.98
N ILE A 191 -3.25 12.83 -8.55
CA ILE A 191 -2.00 13.09 -7.81
C ILE A 191 -2.21 14.20 -6.78
N ASN A 192 -2.88 15.29 -7.16
CA ASN A 192 -3.11 16.41 -6.26
C ASN A 192 -3.98 16.00 -5.07
N ARG A 193 -5.05 15.22 -5.32
CA ARG A 193 -5.92 14.72 -4.26
C ARG A 193 -5.19 13.75 -3.33
N SER A 194 -4.36 12.88 -3.89
CA SER A 194 -3.54 11.96 -3.08
C SER A 194 -2.52 12.70 -2.22
N ILE A 195 -1.88 13.76 -2.73
CA ILE A 195 -0.99 14.63 -1.96
C ILE A 195 -1.76 15.33 -0.83
N GLU A 196 -2.95 15.85 -1.10
CA GLU A 196 -3.78 16.53 -0.11
C GLU A 196 -4.11 15.60 1.07
N ILE A 197 -4.60 14.39 0.81
CA ILE A 197 -4.90 13.40 1.85
C ILE A 197 -3.62 13.02 2.62
N THR A 198 -2.53 12.74 1.89
CA THR A 198 -1.25 12.41 2.51
C THR A 198 -0.78 13.53 3.43
N THR A 199 -0.87 14.79 3.00
CA THR A 199 -0.48 15.97 3.78
C THR A 199 -1.34 16.10 5.02
N ASN A 200 -2.67 15.98 4.88
CA ASN A 200 -3.62 16.09 5.99
C ASN A 200 -3.39 15.02 7.06
N TRP A 201 -3.08 13.77 6.67
CA TRP A 201 -2.84 12.70 7.63
C TRP A 201 -1.43 12.73 8.22
N SER A 202 -0.45 13.19 7.47
CA SER A 202 0.96 13.28 7.91
C SER A 202 1.31 14.51 8.74
N GLN A 203 0.37 15.46 8.93
CA GLN A 203 0.60 16.66 9.76
C GLN A 203 0.79 16.34 11.26
N TRP A 204 0.25 15.21 11.70
CA TRP A 204 0.34 14.79 13.10
C TRP A 204 1.72 14.25 13.46
N GLY A 205 2.07 14.29 14.75
CA GLY A 205 3.37 13.87 15.27
C GLY A 205 3.73 12.42 14.91
N ASN A 206 5.02 12.15 14.87
CA ASN A 206 5.52 10.83 14.46
C ASN A 206 4.99 9.70 15.34
N HIS A 207 5.02 9.90 16.67
CA HIS A 207 4.53 8.90 17.63
C HIS A 207 3.04 8.60 17.42
N PHE A 208 2.20 9.62 17.19
CA PHE A 208 0.78 9.43 16.94
C PHE A 208 0.53 8.56 15.70
N ARG A 209 1.22 8.86 14.59
CA ARG A 209 1.04 8.10 13.34
C ARG A 209 1.46 6.64 13.49
N GLU A 210 2.65 6.41 14.06
CA GLU A 210 3.20 5.07 14.28
C GLU A 210 2.32 4.26 15.23
N ALA A 211 1.95 4.81 16.39
CA ALA A 211 1.10 4.14 17.37
C ALA A 211 -0.28 3.82 16.80
N THR A 212 -0.90 4.75 16.07
CA THR A 212 -2.21 4.53 15.46
C THR A 212 -2.17 3.43 14.41
N LYS A 213 -1.18 3.44 13.51
CA LYS A 213 -1.02 2.38 12.50
C LYS A 213 -0.77 1.02 13.16
N HIS A 214 0.08 0.97 14.19
CA HIS A 214 0.36 -0.25 14.94
C HIS A 214 -0.93 -0.80 15.59
N LEU A 215 -1.65 0.01 16.36
CA LEU A 215 -2.88 -0.41 17.03
C LEU A 215 -3.94 -0.94 16.06
N LEU A 216 -4.17 -0.22 14.96
CA LEU A 216 -5.08 -0.67 13.91
C LEU A 216 -4.60 -1.95 13.19
N HIS A 217 -3.29 -2.19 13.11
CA HIS A 217 -2.73 -3.39 12.51
C HIS A 217 -2.94 -4.62 13.40
N VAL A 218 -2.71 -4.49 14.71
CA VAL A 218 -2.73 -5.62 15.65
C VAL A 218 -4.10 -5.91 16.27
N GLN A 219 -5.09 -5.03 16.12
CA GLN A 219 -6.40 -5.13 16.76
C GLN A 219 -7.10 -6.49 16.56
N THR A 220 -6.94 -7.08 15.38
CA THR A 220 -7.58 -8.37 15.04
C THR A 220 -6.79 -9.58 15.52
N LEU A 221 -5.59 -9.38 16.05
CA LEU A 221 -4.71 -10.43 16.56
C LEU A 221 -4.77 -10.54 18.08
N ASN A 222 -5.25 -9.49 18.75
CA ASN A 222 -5.31 -9.37 20.19
C ASN A 222 -6.74 -9.60 20.70
N ASP A 223 -6.88 -10.17 21.90
CA ASP A 223 -8.08 -10.00 22.69
C ASP A 223 -8.17 -8.54 23.21
N PHE A 224 -9.36 -8.15 23.68
CA PHE A 224 -9.62 -6.77 24.08
C PHE A 224 -8.74 -6.32 25.26
N GLU A 225 -8.47 -7.19 26.23
CA GLU A 225 -7.61 -6.88 27.39
C GLU A 225 -6.16 -6.62 26.94
N THR A 226 -5.62 -7.47 26.09
CA THR A 226 -4.28 -7.30 25.53
C THR A 226 -4.20 -6.02 24.69
N HIS A 227 -5.25 -5.72 23.91
CA HIS A 227 -5.28 -4.50 23.10
C HIS A 227 -5.27 -3.22 23.96
N LEU A 228 -6.06 -3.18 25.04
CA LEU A 228 -6.04 -2.06 26.01
C LEU A 228 -4.67 -1.86 26.67
N LYS A 229 -3.93 -2.93 26.94
CA LYS A 229 -2.55 -2.84 27.46
C LYS A 229 -1.58 -2.21 26.42
N HIS A 230 -1.75 -2.53 25.13
CA HIS A 230 -0.98 -1.88 24.08
C HIS A 230 -1.32 -0.39 23.97
N GLU A 231 -2.62 -0.04 24.00
CA GLU A 231 -3.07 1.37 24.03
C GLU A 231 -2.48 2.12 25.22
N GLN A 232 -2.54 1.54 26.42
CA GLN A 232 -1.97 2.14 27.62
C GLN A 232 -0.46 2.41 27.46
N THR A 233 0.30 1.42 27.01
CA THR A 233 1.75 1.56 26.82
C THR A 233 2.08 2.68 25.85
N LEU A 234 1.36 2.76 24.74
CA LEU A 234 1.63 3.75 23.70
C LEU A 234 1.17 5.16 24.11
N ILE A 235 0.04 5.30 24.81
CA ILE A 235 -0.42 6.62 25.26
C ILE A 235 0.44 7.14 26.44
N GLU A 236 0.96 6.28 27.31
CA GLU A 236 1.94 6.65 28.33
C GLU A 236 3.23 7.19 27.67
N ALA A 237 3.72 6.50 26.64
CA ALA A 237 4.88 6.96 25.88
C ALA A 237 4.62 8.31 25.18
N ALA A 238 3.42 8.53 24.64
CA ALA A 238 3.01 9.80 24.05
C ALA A 238 3.11 10.96 25.06
N GLY A 239 2.80 10.71 26.32
CA GLY A 239 2.89 11.70 27.42
C GLY A 239 4.30 12.30 27.63
N THR A 240 5.35 11.67 27.11
CA THR A 240 6.73 12.16 27.18
C THR A 240 7.13 13.03 25.99
N THR A 241 6.33 13.07 24.93
CA THR A 241 6.67 13.77 23.68
C THR A 241 6.49 15.29 23.78
N MET A 242 7.21 16.02 22.94
CA MET A 242 7.02 17.46 22.79
C MET A 242 5.67 17.76 22.15
N GLU A 243 5.25 16.97 21.17
CA GLU A 243 3.97 17.13 20.50
C GLU A 243 2.79 17.13 21.48
N PHE A 244 2.82 16.26 22.51
CA PHE A 244 1.80 16.24 23.56
C PHE A 244 1.81 17.54 24.37
N LYS A 245 2.99 17.99 24.81
CA LYS A 245 3.14 19.23 25.59
C LYS A 245 2.63 20.46 24.83
N ASP A 246 3.05 20.60 23.57
CA ASP A 246 2.63 21.69 22.69
C ASP A 246 1.13 21.61 22.38
N GLY A 247 0.60 20.38 22.23
CA GLY A 247 -0.82 20.13 22.03
C GLY A 247 -1.68 20.60 23.21
N VAL A 248 -1.30 20.25 24.43
CA VAL A 248 -1.99 20.69 25.66
C VAL A 248 -1.95 22.21 25.79
N GLN A 249 -0.81 22.83 25.51
CA GLN A 249 -0.67 24.29 25.59
C GLN A 249 -1.63 24.99 24.63
N ARG A 250 -1.72 24.54 23.36
CA ARG A 250 -2.67 25.09 22.38
C ARG A 250 -4.14 24.93 22.76
N PHE A 251 -4.48 23.93 23.58
CA PHE A 251 -5.85 23.73 24.06
C PHE A 251 -6.22 24.66 25.21
N LEU A 252 -5.23 25.22 25.90
CA LEU A 252 -5.43 26.14 27.04
C LEU A 252 -5.43 27.62 26.64
N GLU A 253 -4.96 27.94 25.43
CA GLU A 253 -4.99 29.26 24.81
C GLU A 253 -6.36 29.52 24.13
#